data_3ddc239d0bfaae576adfa7a7e0334598
#
_entry.id   3ddc239d0bfaae576adfa7a7e0334598
#
_cell.length_a   1.000
_cell.length_b   1.000
_cell.length_c   1.000
_cell.angle_alpha   90.00
_cell.angle_beta   90.00
_cell.angle_gamma   90.00
#
_symmetry.space_group_name_H-M   'P 1'
#
loop_
_entity.id
_entity.type
_entity.pdbx_description
1 polymer ?
#
loop_
_entity_poly.entity_id
_entity_poly.type
_entity_poly.pdbx_seq_one_letter_code
_entity_poly.pdbx_strand_id
1 'polypeptide(L)'
;MSLHTLPTLIKANVLYRPSKTIKSPYVADIVLEDGTTALCHTPGLGCSGLVATNRTIYVSKSGPKCKTAYTAQLSESVDAEGTYYIGIHPMVSQHIASTLLDRISTTVIWKSEVKINEHTRLDFVGTASTGKKIYVEVKNAMISHSTDVRATRRAIFPEGYRKSKTEPISPRAVKHAETLTELVKLPDTEAAYLVFIVPRNDCGGGLEINPLDTIYCKAVSDAVKAGVLVKVFGLHFTKEGVVMFDKELPFILV
;
A
#
# COMPACT_ATOMS: atom_id res chain seq x y z
N MET A 1 12.18 7.65 14.40
CA MET A 1 11.72 6.50 15.23
C MET A 1 11.30 5.38 14.27
N SER A 2 11.77 4.15 14.48
CA SER A 2 11.37 2.99 13.68
C SER A 2 9.92 2.62 13.99
N LEU A 3 9.12 2.38 12.95
CA LEU A 3 7.74 1.88 13.06
C LEU A 3 7.71 0.35 13.03
N HIS A 4 8.62 -0.25 12.26
CA HIS A 4 8.65 -1.69 12.03
C HIS A 4 10.04 -2.10 11.58
N THR A 5 10.38 -3.38 11.78
CA THR A 5 11.59 -3.99 11.22
C THR A 5 11.16 -5.27 10.48
N LEU A 6 11.51 -5.33 9.21
CA LEU A 6 11.28 -6.52 8.38
C LEU A 6 12.15 -7.68 8.87
N PRO A 7 11.79 -8.94 8.58
CA PRO A 7 12.67 -10.07 8.78
C PRO A 7 14.01 -9.87 8.06
N THR A 8 15.05 -10.62 8.44
CA THR A 8 16.36 -10.58 7.78
C THR A 8 16.20 -10.64 6.26
N LEU A 9 16.73 -9.64 5.58
CA LEU A 9 16.64 -9.48 4.14
C LEU A 9 17.86 -10.05 3.45
N ILE A 10 17.62 -10.66 2.28
CA ILE A 10 18.63 -11.19 1.38
C ILE A 10 18.41 -10.54 0.02
N LYS A 11 19.46 -10.01 -0.58
CA LYS A 11 19.41 -9.41 -1.91
C LYS A 11 19.27 -10.50 -2.97
N ALA A 12 18.43 -10.26 -3.97
CA ALA A 12 18.17 -11.18 -5.07
C ALA A 12 17.84 -10.42 -6.35
N ASN A 13 18.02 -11.07 -7.49
CA ASN A 13 17.58 -10.57 -8.78
C ASN A 13 16.44 -11.45 -9.32
N VAL A 14 15.44 -10.81 -9.91
CA VAL A 14 14.31 -11.50 -10.55
C VAL A 14 14.73 -12.03 -11.91
N LEU A 15 14.67 -13.34 -12.09
CA LEU A 15 14.93 -13.99 -13.38
C LEU A 15 13.67 -14.00 -14.27
N TYR A 16 12.55 -14.43 -13.68
CA TYR A 16 11.27 -14.53 -14.40
C TYR A 16 10.08 -14.27 -13.47
N ARG A 17 9.10 -13.51 -13.95
CA ARG A 17 7.77 -13.39 -13.33
C ARG A 17 6.69 -13.23 -14.42
N PRO A 18 5.69 -14.11 -14.47
CA PRO A 18 5.49 -15.30 -13.63
C PRO A 18 6.65 -16.28 -13.69
N SER A 19 6.79 -17.12 -12.65
CA SER A 19 7.79 -18.20 -12.64
C SER A 19 7.61 -19.12 -13.85
N LYS A 20 8.70 -19.58 -14.42
CA LYS A 20 8.66 -20.59 -15.50
C LYS A 20 8.11 -21.93 -15.03
N THR A 21 8.35 -22.27 -13.77
CA THR A 21 7.90 -23.53 -13.15
C THR A 21 6.46 -23.43 -12.68
N ILE A 22 6.13 -22.34 -11.97
CA ILE A 22 4.79 -22.08 -11.43
C ILE A 22 4.21 -20.87 -12.16
N LYS A 23 3.35 -21.09 -13.16
CA LYS A 23 2.71 -20.04 -13.97
C LYS A 23 1.69 -19.22 -13.16
N SER A 24 2.14 -18.63 -12.06
CA SER A 24 1.31 -17.79 -11.18
C SER A 24 1.90 -16.38 -11.12
N PRO A 25 1.09 -15.32 -11.24
CA PRO A 25 1.55 -13.94 -11.10
C PRO A 25 2.05 -13.63 -9.68
N TYR A 26 1.81 -14.52 -8.72
CA TYR A 26 2.28 -14.42 -7.33
C TYR A 26 3.60 -15.13 -7.08
N VAL A 27 4.26 -15.68 -8.11
CA VAL A 27 5.53 -16.40 -7.97
C VAL A 27 6.52 -15.92 -8.99
N ALA A 28 7.74 -15.64 -8.53
CA ALA A 28 8.89 -15.31 -9.36
C ALA A 28 10.01 -16.35 -9.18
N ASP A 29 10.80 -16.58 -10.24
CA ASP A 29 12.09 -17.23 -10.16
C ASP A 29 13.14 -16.15 -9.86
N ILE A 30 13.93 -16.35 -8.83
CA ILE A 30 14.96 -15.41 -8.38
C ILE A 30 16.33 -16.10 -8.35
N VAL A 31 17.39 -15.29 -8.40
CA VAL A 31 18.77 -15.71 -8.10
C VAL A 31 19.30 -14.86 -6.96
N LEU A 32 19.86 -15.52 -5.94
CA LEU A 32 20.52 -14.89 -4.80
C LEU A 32 21.97 -14.49 -5.19
N GLU A 33 22.63 -13.70 -4.32
CA GLU A 33 24.03 -13.26 -4.56
C GLU A 33 25.04 -14.41 -4.62
N ASP A 34 24.75 -15.54 -3.99
CA ASP A 34 25.58 -16.75 -4.02
C ASP A 34 25.35 -17.62 -5.30
N GLY A 35 24.50 -17.16 -6.22
CA GLY A 35 24.14 -17.87 -7.43
C GLY A 35 23.01 -18.90 -7.27
N THR A 36 22.52 -19.12 -6.05
CA THR A 36 21.40 -20.04 -5.79
C THR A 36 20.11 -19.53 -6.41
N THR A 37 19.43 -20.38 -7.19
CA THR A 37 18.10 -20.06 -7.75
C THR A 37 17.00 -20.60 -6.83
N ALA A 38 15.91 -19.84 -6.72
CA ALA A 38 14.80 -20.22 -5.85
C ALA A 38 13.45 -19.64 -6.32
N LEU A 39 12.36 -20.20 -5.79
CA LEU A 39 11.02 -19.63 -5.94
C LEU A 39 10.76 -18.59 -4.86
N CYS A 40 10.23 -17.45 -5.28
CA CYS A 40 9.88 -16.32 -4.41
C CYS A 40 8.39 -15.99 -4.55
N HIS A 41 7.69 -15.90 -3.40
CA HIS A 41 6.34 -15.36 -3.37
C HIS A 41 6.37 -13.84 -3.56
N THR A 42 5.55 -13.33 -4.47
CA THR A 42 5.36 -11.89 -4.73
C THR A 42 3.94 -11.51 -4.33
N PRO A 43 3.72 -10.88 -3.16
CA PRO A 43 2.41 -10.82 -2.51
C PRO A 43 1.40 -9.86 -3.15
N GLY A 44 1.77 -9.13 -4.20
CA GLY A 44 0.89 -8.24 -4.95
C GLY A 44 0.76 -8.66 -6.41
N LEU A 45 -0.47 -8.75 -6.93
CA LEU A 45 -0.71 -8.97 -8.38
C LEU A 45 -0.01 -7.91 -9.22
N GLY A 46 -0.12 -6.70 -8.80
CA GLY A 46 0.38 -5.56 -9.51
C GLY A 46 1.85 -5.33 -9.33
N CYS A 47 2.50 -5.51 -8.26
CA CYS A 47 3.87 -4.97 -8.02
C CYS A 47 4.45 -4.22 -9.24
N SER A 48 3.60 -3.91 -10.17
CA SER A 48 3.59 -3.11 -11.42
C SER A 48 5.00 -2.77 -11.91
N GLY A 49 5.76 -3.81 -12.30
CA GLY A 49 7.14 -3.64 -12.72
C GLY A 49 8.17 -3.58 -11.58
N LEU A 50 7.77 -3.46 -10.33
CA LEU A 50 8.69 -3.46 -9.17
C LEU A 50 9.32 -4.83 -8.93
N VAL A 51 8.68 -5.90 -9.38
CA VAL A 51 9.20 -7.28 -9.36
C VAL A 51 9.19 -7.86 -10.77
N ALA A 52 9.71 -7.12 -11.74
CA ALA A 52 9.88 -7.59 -13.12
C ALA A 52 11.26 -8.24 -13.31
N THR A 53 11.43 -9.00 -14.41
CA THR A 53 12.71 -9.54 -14.82
C THR A 53 13.83 -8.50 -14.77
N ASN A 54 15.00 -8.88 -14.29
CA ASN A 54 16.17 -8.04 -14.06
C ASN A 54 16.03 -6.97 -12.95
N ARG A 55 14.95 -6.97 -12.17
CA ARG A 55 14.85 -6.10 -11.01
C ARG A 55 15.58 -6.68 -9.80
N THR A 56 16.26 -5.82 -9.08
CA THR A 56 16.82 -6.13 -7.77
C THR A 56 15.73 -6.02 -6.71
N ILE A 57 15.57 -7.06 -5.91
CA ILE A 57 14.62 -7.12 -4.80
C ILE A 57 15.32 -7.62 -3.53
N TYR A 58 14.71 -7.35 -2.39
CA TYR A 58 15.12 -7.91 -1.12
C TYR A 58 14.04 -8.85 -0.62
N VAL A 59 14.44 -10.06 -0.27
CA VAL A 59 13.54 -11.15 0.10
C VAL A 59 13.85 -11.65 1.51
N SER A 60 12.82 -12.13 2.21
CA SER A 60 12.98 -12.87 3.46
C SER A 60 12.73 -14.36 3.24
N LYS A 61 13.30 -15.22 4.09
CA LYS A 61 12.93 -16.63 4.11
C LYS A 61 11.46 -16.79 4.43
N SER A 62 10.76 -17.62 3.66
CA SER A 62 9.36 -17.96 3.91
C SER A 62 9.24 -18.95 5.06
N GLY A 63 8.06 -19.00 5.68
CA GLY A 63 7.79 -19.97 6.74
C GLY A 63 7.80 -21.42 6.22
N PRO A 64 7.96 -22.41 7.12
CA PRO A 64 8.15 -23.84 6.74
C PRO A 64 6.96 -24.45 6.01
N LYS A 65 5.79 -23.85 6.09
CA LYS A 65 4.57 -24.32 5.39
C LYS A 65 4.35 -23.67 4.04
N CYS A 66 5.22 -22.73 3.63
CA CYS A 66 5.10 -22.03 2.36
C CYS A 66 5.64 -22.86 1.20
N LYS A 67 5.01 -22.75 0.02
CA LYS A 67 5.45 -23.44 -1.21
C LYS A 67 6.68 -22.79 -1.85
N THR A 68 6.98 -21.55 -1.50
CA THR A 68 8.13 -20.79 -1.99
C THR A 68 9.15 -20.62 -0.88
N ALA A 69 10.43 -20.69 -1.20
CA ALA A 69 11.52 -20.56 -0.22
C ALA A 69 11.64 -19.13 0.32
N TYR A 70 11.24 -18.14 -0.48
CA TYR A 70 11.38 -16.73 -0.15
C TYR A 70 10.09 -15.95 -0.42
N THR A 71 9.97 -14.80 0.26
CA THR A 71 8.90 -13.81 0.07
C THR A 71 9.51 -12.45 -0.20
N ALA A 72 9.08 -11.78 -1.26
CA ALA A 72 9.56 -10.46 -1.63
C ALA A 72 9.05 -9.40 -0.65
N GLN A 73 9.96 -8.56 -0.16
CA GLN A 73 9.71 -7.52 0.83
C GLN A 73 9.91 -6.12 0.25
N LEU A 74 11.05 -5.91 -0.46
CA LEU A 74 11.40 -4.61 -1.02
C LEU A 74 11.81 -4.75 -2.49
N SER A 75 11.56 -3.70 -3.26
CA SER A 75 12.17 -3.47 -4.58
C SER A 75 13.19 -2.34 -4.47
N GLU A 76 14.39 -2.56 -5.03
CA GLU A 76 15.40 -1.53 -5.16
C GLU A 76 15.14 -0.70 -6.43
N SER A 77 15.26 0.59 -6.32
CA SER A 77 15.19 1.52 -7.44
C SER A 77 16.29 2.57 -7.32
N VAL A 78 16.73 3.07 -8.48
CA VAL A 78 17.79 4.08 -8.58
C VAL A 78 17.31 5.19 -9.49
N ASP A 79 17.58 6.42 -9.09
CA ASP A 79 17.38 7.63 -9.89
C ASP A 79 18.58 8.60 -9.72
N ALA A 80 18.47 9.82 -10.24
CA ALA A 80 19.54 10.80 -10.15
C ALA A 80 19.92 11.20 -8.72
N GLU A 81 18.99 11.05 -7.75
CA GLU A 81 19.21 11.35 -6.34
C GLU A 81 19.75 10.13 -5.54
N GLY A 82 19.93 8.98 -6.20
CA GLY A 82 20.50 7.78 -5.61
C GLY A 82 19.51 6.63 -5.42
N THR A 83 19.96 5.61 -4.69
CA THR A 83 19.17 4.39 -4.42
C THR A 83 18.09 4.62 -3.38
N TYR A 84 16.93 4.03 -3.60
CA TYR A 84 15.82 4.00 -2.65
C TYR A 84 15.09 2.66 -2.69
N TYR A 85 14.32 2.37 -1.65
CA TYR A 85 13.66 1.10 -1.44
C TYR A 85 12.15 1.28 -1.34
N ILE A 86 11.41 0.42 -2.04
CA ILE A 86 9.95 0.45 -2.11
C ILE A 86 9.42 -0.80 -1.42
N GLY A 87 8.59 -0.61 -0.40
CA GLY A 87 7.90 -1.71 0.26
C GLY A 87 6.84 -2.32 -0.66
N ILE A 88 6.97 -3.60 -0.97
CA ILE A 88 6.10 -4.30 -1.93
C ILE A 88 5.20 -5.35 -1.30
N HIS A 89 5.22 -5.47 0.03
CA HIS A 89 4.40 -6.42 0.78
C HIS A 89 3.20 -5.72 1.42
N PRO A 90 1.96 -5.90 0.91
CA PRO A 90 0.78 -5.16 1.36
C PRO A 90 0.46 -5.34 2.86
N MET A 91 0.68 -6.54 3.41
CA MET A 91 0.42 -6.80 4.83
C MET A 91 1.35 -6.01 5.77
N VAL A 92 2.57 -5.69 5.32
CA VAL A 92 3.49 -4.83 6.08
C VAL A 92 2.91 -3.42 6.18
N SER A 93 2.39 -2.87 5.07
CA SER A 93 1.77 -1.55 5.07
C SER A 93 0.53 -1.49 5.98
N GLN A 94 -0.29 -2.54 6.00
CA GLN A 94 -1.45 -2.63 6.89
C GLN A 94 -1.03 -2.69 8.36
N HIS A 95 0.01 -3.47 8.69
CA HIS A 95 0.57 -3.51 10.03
C HIS A 95 1.13 -2.16 10.46
N ILE A 96 1.89 -1.49 9.58
CA ILE A 96 2.42 -0.14 9.85
C ILE A 96 1.29 0.87 10.03
N ALA A 97 0.21 0.78 9.27
CA ALA A 97 -0.94 1.65 9.43
C ALA A 97 -1.48 1.62 10.86
N SER A 98 -1.50 0.45 11.52
CA SER A 98 -1.93 0.34 12.92
C SER A 98 -1.07 1.16 13.88
N THR A 99 0.23 1.29 13.61
CA THR A 99 1.16 2.10 14.42
C THR A 99 1.05 3.60 14.16
N LEU A 100 0.37 3.98 13.09
CA LEU A 100 0.14 5.37 12.69
C LEU A 100 -1.24 5.91 13.11
N LEU A 101 -2.09 5.07 13.71
CA LEU A 101 -3.43 5.48 14.14
C LEU A 101 -3.40 6.61 15.17
N ASP A 102 -2.36 6.69 16.01
CA ASP A 102 -2.18 7.79 16.96
C ASP A 102 -1.97 9.15 16.27
N ARG A 103 -1.56 9.16 14.99
CA ARG A 103 -1.49 10.39 14.18
C ARG A 103 -2.86 10.85 13.68
N ILE A 104 -3.85 9.97 13.77
CA ILE A 104 -5.26 10.28 13.47
C ILE A 104 -5.93 10.73 14.75
N SER A 105 -5.80 9.96 15.84
CA SER A 105 -6.33 10.31 17.16
C SER A 105 -5.64 9.51 18.28
N THR A 106 -5.14 10.21 19.30
CA THR A 106 -4.42 9.64 20.44
C THR A 106 -5.32 9.09 21.55
N THR A 107 -6.60 9.41 21.54
CA THR A 107 -7.57 9.09 22.62
C THR A 107 -8.59 8.04 22.22
N VAL A 108 -8.23 7.17 21.29
CA VAL A 108 -9.16 6.21 20.68
C VAL A 108 -8.75 4.78 20.99
N ILE A 109 -9.74 3.96 21.34
CA ILE A 109 -9.57 2.51 21.42
C ILE A 109 -9.89 1.91 20.05
N TRP A 110 -8.87 1.36 19.39
CA TRP A 110 -8.97 0.83 18.05
C TRP A 110 -9.27 -0.68 18.03
N LYS A 111 -10.12 -1.08 17.08
CA LYS A 111 -10.34 -2.49 16.69
C LYS A 111 -9.99 -2.63 15.22
N SER A 112 -9.25 -3.69 14.88
CA SER A 112 -8.88 -4.02 13.50
C SER A 112 -9.89 -4.97 12.85
N GLU A 113 -9.95 -4.95 11.51
CA GLU A 113 -10.71 -5.89 10.69
C GLU A 113 -12.20 -5.98 11.09
N VAL A 114 -12.86 -4.82 11.26
CA VAL A 114 -14.23 -4.74 11.77
C VAL A 114 -15.25 -4.92 10.65
N LYS A 115 -16.10 -5.93 10.78
CA LYS A 115 -17.23 -6.15 9.87
C LYS A 115 -18.27 -5.04 10.06
N ILE A 116 -18.56 -4.28 9.02
CA ILE A 116 -19.57 -3.21 9.01
C ILE A 116 -20.92 -3.77 8.57
N ASN A 117 -20.91 -4.61 7.54
CA ASN A 117 -22.07 -5.34 7.04
C ASN A 117 -21.64 -6.67 6.44
N GLU A 118 -22.58 -7.42 5.84
CA GLU A 118 -22.30 -8.76 5.28
C GLU A 118 -21.19 -8.76 4.21
N HIS A 119 -20.99 -7.63 3.54
CA HIS A 119 -20.12 -7.51 2.38
C HIS A 119 -18.94 -6.55 2.56
N THR A 120 -18.85 -5.86 3.69
CA THR A 120 -17.83 -4.82 3.92
C THR A 120 -17.19 -4.96 5.29
N ARG A 121 -15.88 -4.95 5.30
CA ARG A 121 -15.03 -4.91 6.48
C ARG A 121 -14.08 -3.73 6.30
N LEU A 122 -13.95 -2.90 7.33
CA LEU A 122 -12.96 -1.81 7.37
C LEU A 122 -11.75 -2.25 8.17
N ASP A 123 -10.61 -1.68 7.81
CA ASP A 123 -9.33 -2.04 8.43
C ASP A 123 -9.31 -1.68 9.92
N PHE A 124 -9.85 -0.51 10.30
CA PHE A 124 -9.95 -0.11 11.71
C PHE A 124 -11.23 0.63 12.02
N VAL A 125 -11.74 0.40 13.23
CA VAL A 125 -12.83 1.19 13.82
C VAL A 125 -12.41 1.58 15.22
N GLY A 126 -12.42 2.88 15.50
CA GLY A 126 -12.12 3.45 16.80
C GLY A 126 -13.39 3.84 17.57
N THR A 127 -13.26 3.93 18.88
CA THR A 127 -14.25 4.56 19.73
C THR A 127 -13.57 5.73 20.44
N ALA A 128 -14.01 6.95 20.13
CA ALA A 128 -13.51 8.17 20.73
C ALA A 128 -13.97 8.32 22.18
N SER A 129 -13.37 9.25 22.92
CA SER A 129 -13.78 9.58 24.30
C SER A 129 -15.22 10.06 24.39
N THR A 130 -15.76 10.61 23.30
CA THR A 130 -17.18 11.01 23.15
C THR A 130 -18.14 9.82 23.05
N GLY A 131 -17.63 8.58 22.91
CA GLY A 131 -18.39 7.38 22.60
C GLY A 131 -18.70 7.20 21.10
N LYS A 132 -18.45 8.22 20.27
CA LYS A 132 -18.67 8.15 18.83
C LYS A 132 -17.63 7.29 18.14
N LYS A 133 -17.95 6.86 16.91
CA LYS A 133 -17.10 5.99 16.09
C LYS A 133 -16.20 6.79 15.17
N ILE A 134 -14.98 6.28 14.98
CA ILE A 134 -14.05 6.73 13.95
C ILE A 134 -13.78 5.54 13.05
N TYR A 135 -14.01 5.71 11.75
CA TYR A 135 -13.83 4.67 10.73
C TYR A 135 -12.57 4.94 9.91
N VAL A 136 -11.77 3.92 9.69
CA VAL A 136 -10.52 4.03 8.91
C VAL A 136 -10.42 2.90 7.91
N GLU A 137 -10.25 3.25 6.65
CA GLU A 137 -9.90 2.32 5.57
C GLU A 137 -8.50 2.68 5.05
N VAL A 138 -7.64 1.67 4.91
CA VAL A 138 -6.25 1.83 4.49
C VAL A 138 -6.06 1.34 3.05
N LYS A 139 -5.30 2.08 2.28
CA LYS A 139 -4.88 1.72 0.92
C LYS A 139 -3.36 1.80 0.81
N ASN A 140 -2.77 0.85 0.11
CA ASN A 140 -1.32 0.83 -0.15
C ASN A 140 -1.06 1.33 -1.57
N ALA A 141 -0.32 2.44 -1.72
CA ALA A 141 0.00 3.09 -2.99
C ALA A 141 1.51 3.00 -3.26
N MET A 142 1.95 1.88 -3.85
CA MET A 142 3.36 1.62 -4.07
C MET A 142 3.90 2.11 -5.42
N ILE A 143 3.02 2.44 -6.37
CA ILE A 143 3.39 2.90 -7.70
C ILE A 143 3.43 4.43 -7.76
N SER A 144 4.26 4.97 -8.62
CA SER A 144 4.36 6.41 -8.88
C SER A 144 4.39 6.70 -10.38
N HIS A 145 4.10 7.94 -10.73
CA HIS A 145 4.45 8.47 -12.05
C HIS A 145 5.96 8.35 -12.30
N SER A 146 6.32 8.11 -13.55
CA SER A 146 7.71 8.16 -13.99
C SER A 146 8.11 9.63 -14.14
N THR A 147 8.85 10.14 -13.19
CA THR A 147 9.49 11.46 -13.24
C THR A 147 10.83 11.36 -12.52
N ASP A 148 11.84 12.09 -13.00
CA ASP A 148 13.20 12.03 -12.45
C ASP A 148 13.36 12.90 -11.18
N VAL A 149 12.38 13.78 -10.90
CA VAL A 149 12.45 14.71 -9.76
C VAL A 149 11.59 14.18 -8.62
N ARG A 150 12.21 13.72 -7.52
CA ARG A 150 11.52 13.20 -6.35
C ARG A 150 10.58 14.22 -5.70
N ALA A 151 10.96 15.50 -5.68
CA ALA A 151 10.15 16.55 -5.06
C ALA A 151 8.77 16.72 -5.70
N THR A 152 8.63 16.41 -7.00
CA THR A 152 7.37 16.52 -7.75
C THR A 152 6.76 15.18 -8.12
N ARG A 153 7.49 14.07 -7.91
CA ARG A 153 6.98 12.71 -8.18
C ARG A 153 5.79 12.41 -7.29
N ARG A 154 4.73 11.86 -7.88
CA ARG A 154 3.50 11.52 -7.19
C ARG A 154 3.30 10.01 -7.15
N ALA A 155 2.94 9.46 -6.00
CA ALA A 155 2.37 8.13 -5.92
C ALA A 155 0.99 8.13 -6.57
N ILE A 156 0.56 6.97 -7.08
CA ILE A 156 -0.72 6.81 -7.80
C ILE A 156 -1.52 5.69 -7.17
N PHE A 157 -2.83 5.90 -7.02
CA PHE A 157 -3.78 4.87 -6.61
C PHE A 157 -5.15 5.05 -7.31
N PRO A 158 -5.85 3.96 -7.69
CA PRO A 158 -5.40 2.58 -7.69
C PRO A 158 -4.46 2.27 -8.86
N GLU A 159 -3.70 1.20 -8.70
CA GLU A 159 -2.85 0.64 -9.75
C GLU A 159 -3.46 -0.59 -10.39
N GLY A 160 -3.06 -0.90 -11.63
CA GLY A 160 -3.51 -2.07 -12.36
C GLY A 160 -4.17 -1.72 -13.67
N TYR A 161 -4.84 -2.69 -14.26
CA TYR A 161 -5.61 -2.51 -15.49
C TYR A 161 -7.09 -2.79 -15.26
N ARG A 162 -7.93 -2.18 -16.06
CA ARG A 162 -9.37 -2.42 -16.05
C ARG A 162 -9.70 -3.63 -16.89
N LYS A 163 -10.67 -4.42 -16.45
CA LYS A 163 -11.23 -5.51 -17.27
C LYS A 163 -12.00 -4.95 -18.48
N SER A 164 -12.67 -3.81 -18.29
CA SER A 164 -13.35 -3.06 -19.34
C SER A 164 -13.22 -1.56 -19.11
N LYS A 165 -13.54 -0.73 -20.12
CA LYS A 165 -13.54 0.75 -20.00
C LYS A 165 -14.60 1.26 -19.01
N THR A 166 -15.62 0.45 -18.72
CA THR A 166 -16.77 0.80 -17.85
C THR A 166 -16.60 0.29 -16.43
N GLU A 167 -15.53 -0.44 -16.12
CA GLU A 167 -15.24 -0.92 -14.78
C GLU A 167 -14.10 -0.11 -14.14
N PRO A 168 -14.10 0.05 -12.79
CA PRO A 168 -12.97 0.65 -12.10
C PRO A 168 -11.79 -0.32 -12.07
N ILE A 169 -10.59 0.22 -11.86
CA ILE A 169 -9.38 -0.60 -11.62
C ILE A 169 -9.56 -1.46 -10.37
N SER A 170 -10.16 -0.87 -9.32
CA SER A 170 -10.42 -1.56 -8.07
C SER A 170 -11.87 -1.40 -7.60
N PRO A 171 -12.80 -2.32 -7.98
CA PRO A 171 -14.19 -2.28 -7.51
C PRO A 171 -14.30 -2.28 -5.97
N ARG A 172 -13.41 -3.00 -5.29
CA ARG A 172 -13.36 -3.01 -3.83
C ARG A 172 -13.01 -1.64 -3.26
N ALA A 173 -12.07 -0.90 -3.88
CA ALA A 173 -11.70 0.43 -3.41
C ALA A 173 -12.86 1.43 -3.57
N VAL A 174 -13.61 1.36 -4.67
CA VAL A 174 -14.84 2.15 -4.90
C VAL A 174 -15.83 1.87 -3.77
N LYS A 175 -16.17 0.61 -3.53
CA LYS A 175 -17.11 0.21 -2.49
C LYS A 175 -16.71 0.70 -1.09
N HIS A 176 -15.42 0.70 -0.76
CA HIS A 176 -14.94 1.20 0.53
C HIS A 176 -15.10 2.72 0.64
N ALA A 177 -14.83 3.49 -0.43
CA ALA A 177 -15.07 4.93 -0.46
C ALA A 177 -16.56 5.26 -0.28
N GLU A 178 -17.45 4.53 -0.97
CA GLU A 178 -18.90 4.65 -0.82
C GLU A 178 -19.35 4.32 0.60
N THR A 179 -18.83 3.23 1.18
CA THR A 179 -19.14 2.85 2.57
C THR A 179 -18.72 3.96 3.56
N LEU A 180 -17.53 4.54 3.41
CA LEU A 180 -17.12 5.67 4.26
C LEU A 180 -18.01 6.88 4.07
N THR A 181 -18.50 7.13 2.84
CA THR A 181 -19.44 8.22 2.52
C THR A 181 -20.78 8.06 3.26
N GLU A 182 -21.24 6.83 3.42
CA GLU A 182 -22.45 6.55 4.20
C GLU A 182 -22.20 6.68 5.69
N LEU A 183 -21.10 6.10 6.18
CA LEU A 183 -20.77 6.08 7.60
C LEU A 183 -20.52 7.47 8.18
N VAL A 184 -19.86 8.36 7.43
CA VAL A 184 -19.56 9.73 7.92
C VAL A 184 -20.81 10.56 8.21
N LYS A 185 -21.95 10.19 7.62
CA LYS A 185 -23.25 10.89 7.81
C LYS A 185 -24.03 10.40 9.02
N LEU A 186 -23.60 9.29 9.64
CA LEU A 186 -24.32 8.74 10.81
C LEU A 186 -24.11 9.62 12.04
N PRO A 187 -25.13 9.81 12.88
CA PRO A 187 -25.07 10.72 14.04
C PRO A 187 -24.09 10.27 15.12
N ASP A 188 -23.77 8.97 15.17
CA ASP A 188 -22.80 8.37 16.08
C ASP A 188 -21.38 8.30 15.50
N THR A 189 -21.15 8.88 14.33
CA THR A 189 -19.83 9.02 13.72
C THR A 189 -19.18 10.33 14.14
N GLU A 190 -17.94 10.25 14.60
CA GLU A 190 -17.08 11.41 14.86
C GLU A 190 -16.27 11.77 13.60
N ALA A 191 -15.71 10.77 12.93
CA ALA A 191 -14.95 10.96 11.69
C ALA A 191 -14.86 9.66 10.88
N ALA A 192 -14.62 9.81 9.57
CA ALA A 192 -14.26 8.70 8.68
C ALA A 192 -13.01 9.09 7.87
N TYR A 193 -12.07 8.17 7.77
CA TYR A 193 -10.78 8.40 7.13
C TYR A 193 -10.52 7.41 6.00
N LEU A 194 -10.07 7.91 4.88
CA LEU A 194 -9.39 7.15 3.84
C LEU A 194 -7.89 7.41 3.97
N VAL A 195 -7.14 6.41 4.40
CA VAL A 195 -5.71 6.52 4.68
C VAL A 195 -4.92 5.84 3.58
N PHE A 196 -4.00 6.55 2.96
CA PHE A 196 -3.07 5.99 2.01
C PHE A 196 -1.69 5.83 2.64
N ILE A 197 -1.14 4.63 2.55
CA ILE A 197 0.26 4.35 2.87
C ILE A 197 1.03 4.38 1.55
N VAL A 198 2.01 5.26 1.46
CA VAL A 198 2.97 5.34 0.35
C VAL A 198 4.27 4.70 0.82
N PRO A 199 4.53 3.41 0.51
CA PRO A 199 5.65 2.65 1.07
C PRO A 199 6.97 2.96 0.35
N ARG A 200 7.25 4.25 0.14
CA ARG A 200 8.43 4.79 -0.54
C ARG A 200 8.62 6.26 -0.18
N ASN A 201 9.86 6.76 -0.21
CA ASN A 201 10.22 8.13 0.21
C ASN A 201 10.61 9.06 -0.94
N ASP A 202 10.37 8.64 -2.18
CA ASP A 202 10.72 9.39 -3.39
C ASP A 202 9.52 10.10 -4.04
N CYS A 203 8.37 10.15 -3.38
CA CYS A 203 7.13 10.77 -3.87
C CYS A 203 6.85 12.10 -3.14
N GLY A 204 7.75 13.06 -3.21
CA GLY A 204 7.61 14.38 -2.56
C GLY A 204 6.42 15.19 -3.05
N GLY A 205 5.96 14.97 -4.28
CA GLY A 205 4.76 15.60 -4.87
C GLY A 205 3.43 15.06 -4.36
N GLY A 206 3.44 14.04 -3.49
CA GLY A 206 2.23 13.53 -2.85
C GLY A 206 1.64 12.27 -3.47
N LEU A 207 0.34 12.09 -3.25
CA LEU A 207 -0.44 11.01 -3.84
C LEU A 207 -1.55 11.58 -4.71
N GLU A 208 -1.66 11.05 -5.92
CA GLU A 208 -2.70 11.37 -6.88
C GLU A 208 -3.65 10.18 -7.07
N ILE A 209 -4.95 10.44 -7.07
CA ILE A 209 -5.91 9.43 -7.51
C ILE A 209 -5.73 9.25 -9.02
N ASN A 210 -5.60 7.99 -9.46
CA ASN A 210 -5.34 7.67 -10.87
C ASN A 210 -6.41 8.28 -11.79
N PRO A 211 -6.09 9.30 -12.59
CA PRO A 211 -7.08 10.02 -13.42
C PRO A 211 -7.72 9.12 -14.50
N LEU A 212 -7.08 8.00 -14.80
CA LEU A 212 -7.67 7.02 -15.71
C LEU A 212 -8.82 6.23 -15.07
N ASP A 213 -8.91 6.17 -13.73
CA ASP A 213 -10.03 5.54 -13.01
C ASP A 213 -11.07 6.58 -12.60
N THR A 214 -11.81 7.10 -13.58
CA THR A 214 -12.83 8.13 -13.36
C THR A 214 -13.93 7.71 -12.38
N ILE A 215 -14.17 6.39 -12.25
CA ILE A 215 -15.17 5.85 -11.30
C ILE A 215 -14.64 5.98 -9.89
N TYR A 216 -13.38 5.62 -9.64
CA TYR A 216 -12.78 5.77 -8.33
C TYR A 216 -12.53 7.25 -7.99
N CYS A 217 -12.08 8.07 -8.97
CA CYS A 217 -11.99 9.53 -8.79
C CYS A 217 -13.31 10.12 -8.29
N LYS A 218 -14.42 9.74 -8.93
CA LYS A 218 -15.77 10.20 -8.51
C LYS A 218 -16.11 9.71 -7.10
N ALA A 219 -15.90 8.43 -6.79
CA ALA A 219 -16.23 7.89 -5.48
C ALA A 219 -15.44 8.59 -4.35
N VAL A 220 -14.15 8.87 -4.57
CA VAL A 220 -13.32 9.61 -3.60
C VAL A 220 -13.75 11.08 -3.50
N SER A 221 -14.06 11.73 -4.62
CA SER A 221 -14.59 13.10 -4.63
C SER A 221 -15.89 13.22 -3.83
N ASP A 222 -16.82 12.29 -4.03
CA ASP A 222 -18.09 12.26 -3.32
C ASP A 222 -17.87 11.99 -1.82
N ALA A 223 -16.92 11.12 -1.47
CA ALA A 223 -16.55 10.85 -0.08
C ALA A 223 -15.98 12.10 0.62
N VAL A 224 -15.05 12.80 -0.02
CA VAL A 224 -14.47 14.05 0.51
C VAL A 224 -15.53 15.12 0.67
N LYS A 225 -16.43 15.30 -0.31
CA LYS A 225 -17.56 16.24 -0.21
C LYS A 225 -18.54 15.90 0.91
N ALA A 226 -18.68 14.61 1.24
CA ALA A 226 -19.52 14.16 2.35
C ALA A 226 -18.85 14.35 3.73
N GLY A 227 -17.56 14.69 3.79
CA GLY A 227 -16.80 14.91 5.01
C GLY A 227 -15.82 13.80 5.37
N VAL A 228 -15.57 12.84 4.48
CA VAL A 228 -14.50 11.85 4.68
C VAL A 228 -13.14 12.56 4.57
N LEU A 229 -12.31 12.35 5.57
CA LEU A 229 -10.97 12.92 5.64
C LEU A 229 -9.95 12.01 4.95
N VAL A 230 -9.03 12.59 4.19
CA VAL A 230 -7.96 11.82 3.54
C VAL A 230 -6.63 12.12 4.23
N LYS A 231 -5.89 11.06 4.55
CA LYS A 231 -4.52 11.14 5.08
C LYS A 231 -3.59 10.32 4.19
N VAL A 232 -2.41 10.85 3.92
CA VAL A 232 -1.38 10.17 3.11
C VAL A 232 -0.08 10.12 3.91
N PHE A 233 0.36 8.92 4.24
CA PHE A 233 1.57 8.71 5.03
C PHE A 233 2.69 8.10 4.16
N GLY A 234 3.75 8.87 3.95
CA GLY A 234 4.99 8.43 3.32
C GLY A 234 5.84 7.62 4.28
N LEU A 235 6.43 6.54 3.79
CA LEU A 235 7.34 5.68 4.54
C LEU A 235 8.72 5.67 3.90
N HIS A 236 9.74 5.54 4.74
CA HIS A 236 11.12 5.29 4.34
C HIS A 236 11.53 3.88 4.74
N PHE A 237 12.02 3.12 3.76
CA PHE A 237 12.59 1.78 3.97
C PHE A 237 14.10 1.82 3.76
N THR A 238 14.85 1.15 4.65
CA THR A 238 16.28 0.93 4.47
C THR A 238 16.54 -0.48 3.91
N LYS A 239 17.73 -0.70 3.34
CA LYS A 239 18.13 -2.02 2.84
C LYS A 239 18.24 -3.09 3.95
N GLU A 240 18.41 -2.66 5.19
CA GLU A 240 18.42 -3.52 6.38
C GLU A 240 17.01 -3.91 6.83
N GLY A 241 15.98 -3.35 6.20
CA GLY A 241 14.58 -3.66 6.52
C GLY A 241 13.98 -2.79 7.62
N VAL A 242 14.64 -1.72 8.03
CA VAL A 242 14.05 -0.76 8.98
C VAL A 242 13.03 0.11 8.24
N VAL A 243 11.84 0.23 8.83
CA VAL A 243 10.76 1.07 8.29
C VAL A 243 10.51 2.24 9.22
N MET A 244 10.50 3.43 8.66
CA MET A 244 10.30 4.69 9.39
C MET A 244 9.15 5.48 8.77
N PHE A 245 8.45 6.27 9.58
CA PHE A 245 7.60 7.32 9.07
C PHE A 245 8.50 8.40 8.43
N ASP A 246 8.21 8.75 7.19
CA ASP A 246 8.89 9.83 6.49
C ASP A 246 8.18 11.16 6.77
N LYS A 247 7.00 11.33 6.20
CA LYS A 247 6.19 12.56 6.34
C LYS A 247 4.73 12.31 5.95
N GLU A 248 3.86 13.24 6.31
CA GLU A 248 2.53 13.35 5.71
C GLU A 248 2.69 14.00 4.32
N LEU A 249 2.08 13.39 3.31
CA LEU A 249 2.19 13.79 1.93
C LEU A 249 0.92 14.54 1.47
N PRO A 250 1.03 15.47 0.50
CA PRO A 250 -0.15 16.08 -0.12
C PRO A 250 -1.05 15.04 -0.78
N PHE A 251 -2.36 15.22 -0.63
CA PHE A 251 -3.37 14.47 -1.38
C PHE A 251 -3.86 15.32 -2.56
N ILE A 252 -3.90 14.71 -3.75
CA ILE A 252 -4.29 15.37 -4.99
C ILE A 252 -5.47 14.63 -5.59
N LEU A 253 -6.61 15.29 -5.58
CA LEU A 253 -7.82 14.87 -6.26
C LEU A 253 -7.91 15.63 -7.57
N VAL A 254 -7.93 14.90 -8.69
CA VAL A 254 -8.02 15.44 -10.05
C VAL A 254 -9.49 15.51 -10.49
#